data_90d061fa0f465dea84a3b42120c3ceff
#
_entry.id   90d061fa0f465dea84a3b42120c3ceff
#
_cell.length_a   1.000
_cell.length_b   1.000
_cell.length_c   1.000
_cell.angle_alpha   90.00
_cell.angle_beta   90.00
_cell.angle_gamma   90.00
#
_symmetry.space_group_name_H-M   'P 1'
#
loop_
_entity.id
_entity.type
_entity.pdbx_description
1 polymer ?
#
loop_
_entity_poly.entity_id
_entity_poly.type
_entity_poly.pdbx_seq_one_letter_code
_entity_poly.pdbx_strand_id
1 'polypeptide(L)'
;MSKAVSNLPTTMRAWAVTEPGPIDGKKSPLEFTTKPVPTPQRGEVLVRVLTCGVCHTDLHVSEGDLPVHQEHVTPGHEIVGEVVAIGPNAQRFELGDRIGVPWLRWTCGVCQYCRSGRENLCPNSLYTGWDHDA
;
A
#
# COMPACT_ATOMS: atom_id res chain seq x y z
N MET A 1 -21.57 -1.05 -7.93
CA MET A 1 -20.91 -0.64 -9.18
C MET A 1 -19.63 0.07 -8.83
N SER A 2 -18.56 -0.16 -9.58
CA SER A 2 -17.31 0.60 -9.41
C SER A 2 -17.45 2.00 -9.99
N LYS A 3 -16.79 2.98 -9.37
CA LYS A 3 -16.72 4.36 -9.84
C LYS A 3 -15.26 4.75 -10.01
N ALA A 4 -14.93 5.56 -10.99
CA ALA A 4 -13.58 6.10 -11.20
C ALA A 4 -13.66 7.50 -11.81
N VAL A 5 -12.61 8.31 -11.57
CA VAL A 5 -12.45 9.56 -12.31
C VAL A 5 -12.17 9.27 -13.78
N SER A 6 -12.55 10.20 -14.66
CA SER A 6 -12.21 10.10 -16.08
C SER A 6 -10.70 10.22 -16.29
N ASN A 7 -10.16 9.43 -17.21
CA ASN A 7 -8.75 9.49 -17.63
C ASN A 7 -7.70 9.04 -16.61
N LEU A 8 -7.96 7.96 -15.87
CA LEU A 8 -6.89 7.29 -15.12
C LEU A 8 -5.84 6.75 -16.11
N PRO A 9 -4.54 6.94 -15.81
CA PRO A 9 -3.48 6.32 -16.60
C PRO A 9 -3.53 4.79 -16.46
N THR A 10 -3.02 4.08 -17.45
CA THR A 10 -2.91 2.61 -17.40
C THR A 10 -1.66 2.14 -16.66
N THR A 11 -0.65 3.01 -16.58
CA THR A 11 0.62 2.74 -15.91
C THR A 11 0.99 3.87 -14.96
N MET A 12 1.80 3.54 -13.97
CA MET A 12 2.35 4.49 -13.00
C MET A 12 3.85 4.25 -12.82
N ARG A 13 4.56 5.27 -12.34
CA ARG A 13 5.96 5.15 -11.92
C ARG A 13 6.01 4.80 -10.44
N ALA A 14 6.90 3.89 -10.06
CA ALA A 14 7.08 3.45 -8.69
C ALA A 14 8.54 3.09 -8.41
N TRP A 15 8.94 3.20 -7.15
CA TRP A 15 10.14 2.57 -6.65
C TRP A 15 9.78 1.16 -6.17
N ALA A 16 10.47 0.15 -6.66
CA ALA A 16 10.24 -1.25 -6.28
C ALA A 16 11.50 -1.84 -5.64
N VAL A 17 11.33 -2.66 -4.62
CA VAL A 17 12.41 -3.45 -4.04
C VAL A 17 12.66 -4.64 -4.97
N THR A 18 13.74 -4.57 -5.75
CA THR A 18 14.07 -5.62 -6.73
C THR A 18 15.05 -6.65 -6.17
N GLU A 19 15.95 -6.21 -5.32
CA GLU A 19 16.95 -7.08 -4.69
C GLU A 19 17.24 -6.57 -3.27
N PRO A 20 16.51 -7.07 -2.25
CA PRO A 20 16.72 -6.66 -0.88
C PRO A 20 18.18 -6.77 -0.46
N GLY A 21 18.69 -5.75 0.21
CA GLY A 21 20.07 -5.72 0.65
C GLY A 21 20.46 -4.39 1.27
N PRO A 22 21.68 -4.28 1.85
CA PRO A 22 22.08 -3.14 2.64
C PRO A 22 22.11 -1.84 1.82
N ILE A 23 21.59 -0.77 2.42
CA ILE A 23 21.65 0.58 1.87
C ILE A 23 22.99 1.22 2.26
N ASP A 24 24.07 0.73 1.68
CA ASP A 24 25.46 1.14 1.99
C ASP A 24 26.09 2.05 0.90
N GLY A 25 25.29 2.49 -0.07
CA GLY A 25 25.70 3.35 -1.17
C GLY A 25 26.40 2.63 -2.33
N LYS A 26 26.62 1.30 -2.25
CA LYS A 26 27.24 0.54 -3.34
C LYS A 26 26.21 0.03 -4.35
N LYS A 27 25.07 -0.46 -3.87
CA LYS A 27 23.96 -0.91 -4.67
C LYS A 27 22.66 -0.45 -4.02
N SER A 28 21.72 -0.01 -4.83
CA SER A 28 20.39 0.33 -4.34
C SER A 28 19.49 -0.91 -4.38
N PRO A 29 18.82 -1.28 -3.27
CA PRO A 29 17.80 -2.32 -3.30
C PRO A 29 16.53 -1.88 -4.05
N LEU A 30 16.40 -0.58 -4.30
CA LEU A 30 15.25 0.03 -4.97
C LEU A 30 15.56 0.36 -6.42
N GLU A 31 14.65 0.01 -7.31
CA GLU A 31 14.68 0.39 -8.72
C GLU A 31 13.47 1.24 -9.08
N PHE A 32 13.69 2.32 -9.84
CA PHE A 32 12.62 3.13 -10.37
C PHE A 32 12.04 2.48 -11.62
N THR A 33 10.80 2.06 -11.55
CA THR A 33 10.16 1.24 -12.58
C THR A 33 8.77 1.73 -12.95
N THR A 34 8.22 1.13 -13.99
CA THR A 34 6.83 1.35 -14.43
C THR A 34 6.00 0.13 -14.07
N LYS A 35 4.90 0.35 -13.35
CA LYS A 35 3.94 -0.68 -12.96
C LYS A 35 2.56 -0.37 -13.56
N PRO A 36 1.69 -1.36 -13.78
CA PRO A 36 0.30 -1.10 -14.11
C PRO A 36 -0.39 -0.38 -12.93
N VAL A 37 -1.30 0.54 -13.24
CA VAL A 37 -2.17 1.12 -12.21
C VAL A 37 -3.13 0.03 -11.73
N PRO A 38 -3.20 -0.24 -10.41
CA PRO A 38 -4.05 -1.30 -9.89
C PRO A 38 -5.54 -0.97 -10.05
N THR A 39 -6.36 -2.01 -10.16
CA THR A 39 -7.81 -1.89 -10.14
C THR A 39 -8.32 -2.23 -8.74
N PRO A 40 -9.04 -1.32 -8.07
CA PRO A 40 -9.52 -1.56 -6.71
C PRO A 40 -10.52 -2.72 -6.69
N GLN A 41 -10.28 -3.67 -5.82
CA GLN A 41 -11.11 -4.85 -5.62
C GLN A 41 -12.31 -4.52 -4.72
N ARG A 42 -13.09 -5.54 -4.36
CA ARG A 42 -14.26 -5.38 -3.49
C ARG A 42 -13.85 -4.79 -2.13
N GLY A 43 -14.45 -3.68 -1.75
CA GLY A 43 -14.17 -2.97 -0.50
C GLY A 43 -12.94 -2.07 -0.54
N GLU A 44 -12.23 -2.01 -1.67
CA GLU A 44 -11.04 -1.19 -1.83
C GLU A 44 -11.32 0.13 -2.55
N VAL A 45 -10.42 1.07 -2.37
CA VAL A 45 -10.33 2.32 -3.14
C VAL A 45 -8.95 2.44 -3.78
N LEU A 46 -8.87 3.08 -4.94
CA LEU A 46 -7.60 3.47 -5.54
C LEU A 46 -7.29 4.91 -5.15
N VAL A 47 -6.09 5.14 -4.67
CA VAL A 47 -5.63 6.44 -4.17
C VAL A 47 -4.53 6.97 -5.08
N ARG A 48 -4.69 8.19 -5.56
CA ARG A 48 -3.60 8.94 -6.18
C ARG A 48 -2.73 9.53 -5.09
N VAL A 49 -1.51 9.03 -4.94
CA VAL A 49 -0.57 9.48 -3.92
C VAL A 49 -0.19 10.94 -4.16
N LEU A 50 -0.34 11.79 -3.15
CA LEU A 50 0.10 13.18 -3.13
C LEU A 50 1.44 13.32 -2.41
N THR A 51 1.63 12.58 -1.34
CA THR A 51 2.87 12.49 -0.59
C THR A 51 2.94 11.17 0.17
N CYS A 52 4.16 10.71 0.43
CA CYS A 52 4.43 9.55 1.28
C CYS A 52 5.63 9.88 2.16
N GLY A 53 5.48 9.71 3.47
CA GLY A 53 6.59 9.77 4.42
C GLY A 53 7.47 8.52 4.29
N VAL A 54 8.69 8.62 4.80
CA VAL A 54 9.63 7.49 4.89
C VAL A 54 9.77 7.10 6.36
N CYS A 55 9.40 5.89 6.68
CA CYS A 55 9.53 5.28 8.00
C CYS A 55 10.74 4.32 8.05
N HIS A 56 11.20 4.02 9.24
CA HIS A 56 12.28 3.04 9.42
C HIS A 56 11.88 1.63 8.89
N THR A 57 10.60 1.30 8.92
CA THR A 57 10.08 0.05 8.35
C THR A 57 10.32 -0.07 6.85
N ASP A 58 10.31 1.04 6.09
CA ASP A 58 10.61 1.03 4.65
C ASP A 58 12.06 0.64 4.39
N LEU A 59 12.97 0.99 5.30
CA LEU A 59 14.37 0.51 5.28
C LEU A 59 14.40 -1.01 5.54
N HIS A 60 13.73 -1.50 6.58
CA HIS A 60 13.68 -2.94 6.89
C HIS A 60 13.13 -3.78 5.73
N VAL A 61 12.08 -3.28 5.03
CA VAL A 61 11.55 -3.93 3.83
C VAL A 61 12.59 -3.92 2.71
N SER A 62 13.26 -2.79 2.51
CA SER A 62 14.25 -2.62 1.42
C SER A 62 15.53 -3.40 1.67
N GLU A 63 16.00 -3.47 2.90
CA GLU A 63 17.22 -4.18 3.29
C GLU A 63 17.01 -5.70 3.43
N GLY A 64 15.77 -6.16 3.54
CA GLY A 64 15.44 -7.59 3.69
C GLY A 64 15.49 -8.08 5.14
N ASP A 65 15.46 -7.18 6.12
CA ASP A 65 15.32 -7.53 7.54
C ASP A 65 13.95 -8.14 7.83
N LEU A 66 12.94 -7.76 7.04
CA LEU A 66 11.64 -8.40 7.02
C LEU A 66 11.57 -9.43 5.88
N PRO A 67 10.93 -10.61 6.09
CA PRO A 67 10.74 -11.59 5.02
C PRO A 67 10.05 -10.97 3.80
N VAL A 68 10.44 -11.37 2.60
CA VAL A 68 9.78 -10.93 1.37
C VAL A 68 8.41 -11.59 1.28
N HIS A 69 7.33 -10.78 1.35
CA HIS A 69 5.95 -11.23 1.19
C HIS A 69 5.45 -11.03 -0.24
N GLN A 70 5.91 -9.96 -0.90
CA GLN A 70 5.61 -9.67 -2.29
C GLN A 70 6.90 -9.31 -3.03
N GLU A 71 7.19 -10.00 -4.13
CA GLU A 71 8.30 -9.65 -5.02
C GLU A 71 8.06 -8.27 -5.66
N HIS A 72 9.12 -7.50 -5.81
CA HIS A 72 9.08 -6.16 -6.39
C HIS A 72 8.07 -5.21 -5.71
N VAL A 73 7.87 -5.36 -4.39
CA VAL A 73 6.97 -4.51 -3.63
C VAL A 73 7.41 -3.04 -3.71
N THR A 74 6.45 -2.15 -3.80
CA THR A 74 6.65 -0.71 -3.63
C THR A 74 6.48 -0.39 -2.14
N PRO A 75 7.56 -0.05 -1.40
CA PRO A 75 7.46 0.29 0.01
C PRO A 75 6.77 1.65 0.20
N GLY A 76 6.29 1.91 1.40
CA GLY A 76 5.63 3.13 1.81
C GLY A 76 4.30 2.85 2.52
N HIS A 77 4.02 3.58 3.60
CA HIS A 77 2.81 3.39 4.39
C HIS A 77 2.45 4.63 5.24
N GLU A 78 3.07 5.76 4.94
CA GLU A 78 2.71 7.07 5.53
C GLU A 78 2.16 7.97 4.41
N ILE A 79 1.12 7.47 3.73
CA ILE A 79 0.60 8.05 2.51
C ILE A 79 -0.53 9.02 2.80
N VAL A 80 -0.50 10.18 2.14
CA VAL A 80 -1.68 11.03 1.95
C VAL A 80 -1.98 11.09 0.47
N GLY A 81 -3.23 10.84 0.12
CA GLY A 81 -3.66 10.83 -1.27
C GLY A 81 -5.13 11.17 -1.46
N GLU A 82 -5.55 11.15 -2.71
CA GLU A 82 -6.91 11.44 -3.15
C GLU A 82 -7.54 10.19 -3.77
N VAL A 83 -8.76 9.86 -3.37
CA VAL A 83 -9.52 8.73 -3.92
C VAL A 83 -9.89 9.00 -5.36
N VAL A 84 -9.37 8.19 -6.29
CA VAL A 84 -9.58 8.33 -7.74
C VAL A 84 -10.41 7.20 -8.35
N ALA A 85 -10.54 6.06 -7.65
CA ALA A 85 -11.49 5.02 -8.02
C ALA A 85 -11.99 4.27 -6.78
N ILE A 86 -13.20 3.72 -6.89
CA ILE A 86 -13.90 3.01 -5.82
C ILE A 86 -14.29 1.64 -6.35
N GLY A 87 -13.82 0.60 -5.69
CA GLY A 87 -14.16 -0.78 -5.98
C GLY A 87 -15.59 -1.14 -5.54
N PRO A 88 -16.09 -2.32 -5.94
CA PRO A 88 -17.43 -2.75 -5.57
C PRO A 88 -17.58 -2.81 -4.03
N ASN A 89 -18.71 -2.29 -3.51
CA ASN A 89 -19.05 -2.30 -2.08
C ASN A 89 -18.09 -1.52 -1.15
N ALA A 90 -17.17 -0.73 -1.65
CA ALA A 90 -16.48 0.28 -0.86
C ALA A 90 -17.45 1.47 -0.64
N GLN A 91 -17.82 1.72 0.61
CA GLN A 91 -18.86 2.70 0.98
C GLN A 91 -18.35 3.79 1.92
N ARG A 92 -17.10 3.66 2.40
CA ARG A 92 -16.54 4.57 3.40
C ARG A 92 -16.08 5.90 2.80
N PHE A 93 -15.73 5.93 1.52
CA PHE A 93 -15.10 7.05 0.85
C PHE A 93 -15.83 7.41 -0.43
N GLU A 94 -15.68 8.67 -0.87
CA GLU A 94 -16.16 9.18 -2.15
C GLU A 94 -14.98 9.58 -3.05
N LEU A 95 -15.25 9.73 -4.37
CA LEU A 95 -14.24 10.23 -5.31
C LEU A 95 -13.85 11.66 -4.92
N GLY A 96 -12.54 11.94 -4.88
CA GLY A 96 -11.98 13.22 -4.49
C GLY A 96 -11.68 13.35 -3.00
N ASP A 97 -12.10 12.39 -2.17
CA ASP A 97 -11.75 12.41 -0.75
C ASP A 97 -10.23 12.36 -0.56
N ARG A 98 -9.73 13.22 0.35
CA ARG A 98 -8.33 13.16 0.80
C ARG A 98 -8.25 12.24 1.99
N ILE A 99 -7.45 11.19 1.87
CA ILE A 99 -7.30 10.16 2.90
C ILE A 99 -5.85 9.86 3.23
N GLY A 100 -5.63 9.30 4.43
CA GLY A 100 -4.37 8.70 4.84
C GLY A 100 -4.41 7.19 4.68
N VAL A 101 -3.30 6.59 4.22
CA VAL A 101 -3.13 5.14 4.15
C VAL A 101 -2.01 4.75 5.10
N PRO A 102 -2.32 4.04 6.21
CA PRO A 102 -1.34 3.64 7.22
C PRO A 102 -0.69 2.30 6.90
N TRP A 103 0.25 1.89 7.77
CA TRP A 103 0.87 0.56 7.75
C TRP A 103 -0.16 -0.57 7.78
N LEU A 104 -1.10 -0.56 8.73
CA LEU A 104 -2.14 -1.58 8.85
C LEU A 104 -3.17 -1.41 7.73
N ARG A 105 -3.08 -2.27 6.70
CA ARG A 105 -3.94 -2.23 5.51
C ARG A 105 -5.27 -2.94 5.71
N TRP A 106 -5.23 -4.12 6.29
CA TRP A 106 -6.41 -4.98 6.41
C TRP A 106 -6.36 -5.86 7.64
N THR A 107 -7.53 -6.17 8.18
CA THR A 107 -7.71 -7.09 9.31
C THR A 107 -8.95 -7.95 9.08
N CYS A 108 -9.02 -9.12 9.72
CA CYS A 108 -10.10 -10.08 9.46
C CYS A 108 -11.49 -9.66 9.97
N GLY A 109 -11.59 -8.69 10.87
CA GLY A 109 -12.84 -8.16 11.43
C GLY A 109 -13.58 -9.10 12.39
N VAL A 110 -13.16 -10.37 12.52
CA VAL A 110 -13.93 -11.41 13.25
C VAL A 110 -13.20 -12.04 14.44
N CYS A 111 -11.87 -11.90 14.54
CA CYS A 111 -11.10 -12.44 15.66
C CYS A 111 -11.34 -11.63 16.95
N GLN A 112 -10.91 -12.18 18.08
CA GLN A 112 -11.08 -11.54 19.38
C GLN A 112 -10.48 -10.10 19.43
N TYR A 113 -9.39 -9.87 18.73
CA TYR A 113 -8.72 -8.57 18.68
C TYR A 113 -9.52 -7.55 17.87
N CYS A 114 -9.95 -7.91 16.66
CA CYS A 114 -10.78 -7.05 15.82
C CYS A 114 -12.11 -6.69 16.51
N ARG A 115 -12.74 -7.67 17.18
CA ARG A 115 -14.02 -7.47 17.90
C ARG A 115 -13.90 -6.65 19.18
N SER A 116 -12.68 -6.41 19.67
CA SER A 116 -12.43 -5.65 20.90
C SER A 116 -11.69 -4.31 20.66
N GLY A 117 -11.63 -3.84 19.39
CA GLY A 117 -10.96 -2.57 19.05
C GLY A 117 -9.43 -2.62 19.13
N ARG A 118 -8.86 -3.82 18.94
CA ARG A 118 -7.41 -4.07 18.94
C ARG A 118 -6.96 -4.69 17.63
N GLU A 119 -7.40 -4.16 16.52
CA GLU A 119 -7.17 -4.65 15.15
C GLU A 119 -5.70 -4.79 14.81
N ASN A 120 -4.85 -3.94 15.40
CA ASN A 120 -3.39 -4.01 15.24
C ASN A 120 -2.77 -5.33 15.76
N LEU A 121 -3.51 -6.11 16.55
CA LEU A 121 -3.11 -7.44 17.04
C LEU A 121 -3.77 -8.58 16.26
N CYS A 122 -4.42 -8.29 15.13
CA CYS A 122 -5.06 -9.30 14.30
C CYS A 122 -4.00 -10.28 13.73
N PRO A 123 -4.10 -11.60 13.98
CA PRO A 123 -3.12 -12.56 13.47
C PRO A 123 -3.15 -12.73 11.94
N ASN A 124 -4.20 -12.22 11.28
CA ASN A 124 -4.36 -12.26 9.82
C ASN A 124 -4.27 -10.86 9.20
N SER A 125 -3.60 -9.90 9.86
CA SER A 125 -3.41 -8.56 9.33
C SER A 125 -2.55 -8.56 8.06
N LEU A 126 -2.82 -7.60 7.16
CA LEU A 126 -2.01 -7.30 5.99
C LEU A 126 -1.50 -5.86 6.08
N TYR A 127 -0.35 -5.61 5.48
CA TYR A 127 0.39 -4.36 5.64
C TYR A 127 0.70 -3.70 4.30
N THR A 128 0.55 -2.39 4.25
CA THR A 128 0.83 -1.55 3.08
C THR A 128 2.33 -1.41 2.85
N GLY A 129 2.79 -1.60 1.62
CA GLY A 129 4.21 -1.50 1.28
C GLY A 129 5.06 -2.70 1.69
N TRP A 130 4.41 -3.81 2.09
CA TRP A 130 5.07 -5.07 2.44
C TRP A 130 4.30 -6.29 1.92
N ASP A 131 3.05 -6.50 2.34
CA ASP A 131 2.18 -7.56 1.78
C ASP A 131 1.60 -7.16 0.43
N HIS A 132 1.44 -5.88 0.21
CA HIS A 132 0.95 -5.25 -1.03
C HIS A 132 1.70 -3.95 -1.28
N ASP A 133 1.72 -3.52 -2.54
CA ASP A 133 2.25 -2.20 -2.93
C ASP A 133 1.61 -1.05 -2.14
N ALA A 134 2.40 -0.02 -1.91
CA ALA A 134 1.98 1.24 -1.31
C ALA A 134 0.96 1.97 -2.17
#